data_ecc541e7191c136a4d659558b7fdc5ad
#
_entry.id   ecc541e7191c136a4d659558b7fdc5ad
#
_cell.length_a   1.000
_cell.length_b   1.000
_cell.length_c   1.000
_cell.angle_alpha   90.00
_cell.angle_beta   90.00
_cell.angle_gamma   90.00
#
_symmetry.space_group_name_H-M   'P 1'
#
loop_
_entity.id
_entity.type
_entity.pdbx_description
1 polymer ?
#
loop_
_entity_poly.entity_id
_entity_poly.type
_entity_poly.pdbx_seq_one_letter_code
_entity_poly.pdbx_strand_id
1 'polypeptide(L)'
;MSDATLKLKPADAGGASAPDPRETRPNAERLAEQFARLRDVLRSAMAGPYYAKALAGVDPAKIKGPVDLEQLPILRKNDLVDIQAASPPFGGIMDEASRSDYLFVSPGPIHEPGFLTADFWRIDRAMRAVGFTAGDIIHNTFSYHLTPGAWILDSGARALGCSVIPAGNAPIEQQLLAIAQYGANCYCGTPDFLKTLVEAYQKSDRGKIPFTKALVTGGALTPGLRSFFEASGIHALQCYATAELGLIGYETRPTGHMIVDEDIIVEIVDPETGKAMPDGSVGEVVVTTLRADYPLIRFGTGDLSAFVDEEQEDGRTGAVLRGWLGRSDEAAKVRGMFVRPSQINALTAQIDGLTRARLVIDRSNEKDDIMLFCEFDPDFPLADTAAMQDRLAKAFRDLCHLKTNISIVPQGTVPDDGKAIVDLR
;
A
#
# COMPACT_ATOMS: atom_id res chain seq x y z
N MET A 1 3.31 -44.82 -25.38
CA MET A 1 2.31 -43.90 -24.76
C MET A 1 2.76 -42.53 -25.11
N SER A 2 1.99 -41.83 -25.94
CA SER A 2 2.36 -40.54 -26.53
C SER A 2 2.39 -39.46 -25.47
N ASP A 3 3.52 -38.80 -25.35
CA ASP A 3 3.80 -37.67 -24.44
C ASP A 3 3.10 -36.42 -25.02
N ALA A 4 1.83 -36.25 -24.71
CA ALA A 4 1.05 -35.05 -25.04
C ALA A 4 1.26 -34.02 -23.94
N THR A 5 2.45 -33.42 -23.88
CA THR A 5 2.68 -32.21 -23.11
C THR A 5 1.82 -31.09 -23.73
N LEU A 6 0.79 -30.68 -23.02
CA LEU A 6 -0.04 -29.52 -23.40
C LEU A 6 0.85 -28.27 -23.27
N LYS A 7 1.54 -27.91 -24.35
CA LYS A 7 2.29 -26.65 -24.42
C LYS A 7 1.28 -25.52 -24.66
N LEU A 8 0.83 -24.89 -23.58
CA LEU A 8 0.21 -23.57 -23.68
C LEU A 8 1.25 -22.63 -24.32
N LYS A 9 0.92 -22.03 -25.46
CA LYS A 9 1.79 -21.02 -26.08
C LYS A 9 1.86 -19.82 -25.12
N PRO A 10 3.07 -19.34 -24.78
CA PRO A 10 3.17 -18.03 -24.10
C PRO A 10 2.57 -16.97 -25.03
N ALA A 11 1.75 -16.08 -24.45
CA ALA A 11 1.36 -14.86 -25.13
C ALA A 11 2.62 -14.04 -25.42
N ASP A 12 2.68 -13.37 -26.58
CA ASP A 12 3.77 -12.47 -26.92
C ASP A 12 4.04 -11.48 -25.80
N ALA A 13 5.29 -11.08 -25.62
CA ALA A 13 5.70 -10.06 -24.66
C ALA A 13 5.09 -8.70 -25.07
N GLY A 14 3.78 -8.56 -24.83
CA GLY A 14 3.02 -7.34 -25.09
C GLY A 14 3.40 -6.28 -24.06
N GLY A 15 3.69 -5.06 -24.51
CA GLY A 15 3.77 -3.88 -23.68
C GLY A 15 2.47 -3.67 -22.88
N ALA A 16 2.50 -2.77 -21.89
CA ALA A 16 1.33 -2.39 -21.09
C ALA A 16 0.11 -2.19 -21.99
N SER A 17 -1.03 -2.76 -21.61
CA SER A 17 -2.27 -2.56 -22.36
C SER A 17 -2.70 -1.09 -22.31
N ALA A 18 -3.35 -0.62 -23.37
CA ALA A 18 -3.91 0.73 -23.38
C ALA A 18 -4.79 0.95 -22.12
N PRO A 19 -4.74 2.16 -21.52
CA PRO A 19 -5.58 2.47 -20.37
C PRO A 19 -7.07 2.34 -20.73
N ASP A 20 -7.89 2.01 -19.73
CA ASP A 20 -9.35 2.09 -19.84
C ASP A 20 -9.75 3.53 -20.19
N PRO A 21 -10.72 3.76 -21.11
CA PRO A 21 -11.21 5.12 -21.42
C PRO A 21 -11.61 5.94 -20.19
N ARG A 22 -12.04 5.31 -19.11
CA ARG A 22 -12.34 5.98 -17.84
C ARG A 22 -11.10 6.60 -17.20
N GLU A 23 -9.93 5.99 -17.38
CA GLU A 23 -8.67 6.45 -16.79
C GLU A 23 -8.08 7.67 -17.52
N THR A 24 -8.51 7.92 -18.79
CA THR A 24 -8.01 9.03 -19.63
C THR A 24 -8.98 10.19 -19.77
N ARG A 25 -10.15 10.12 -19.11
CA ARG A 25 -11.16 11.17 -19.17
C ARG A 25 -10.73 12.43 -18.39
N PRO A 26 -11.28 13.61 -18.70
CA PRO A 26 -10.98 14.82 -17.92
C PRO A 26 -11.29 14.66 -16.43
N ASN A 27 -10.43 15.22 -15.56
CA ASN A 27 -10.61 15.10 -14.11
C ASN A 27 -11.95 15.66 -13.62
N ALA A 28 -12.44 16.75 -14.22
CA ALA A 28 -13.75 17.31 -13.88
C ALA A 28 -14.91 16.34 -14.13
N GLU A 29 -14.85 15.56 -15.23
CA GLU A 29 -15.83 14.53 -15.54
C GLU A 29 -15.76 13.37 -14.55
N ARG A 30 -14.54 12.91 -14.23
CA ARG A 30 -14.28 11.88 -13.21
C ARG A 30 -14.90 12.27 -11.87
N LEU A 31 -14.57 13.46 -11.37
CA LEU A 31 -15.09 13.96 -10.10
C LEU A 31 -16.63 14.07 -10.12
N ALA A 32 -17.21 14.60 -11.19
CA ALA A 32 -18.67 14.70 -11.29
C ALA A 32 -19.37 13.34 -11.18
N GLU A 33 -18.83 12.30 -11.86
CA GLU A 33 -19.35 10.93 -11.76
C GLU A 33 -19.13 10.33 -10.38
N GLN A 34 -17.91 10.43 -9.84
CA GLN A 34 -17.58 9.88 -8.52
C GLN A 34 -18.48 10.46 -7.43
N PHE A 35 -18.69 11.78 -7.42
CA PHE A 35 -19.58 12.41 -6.44
C PHE A 35 -21.06 12.13 -6.71
N ALA A 36 -21.48 11.87 -7.93
CA ALA A 36 -22.83 11.38 -8.21
C ALA A 36 -23.04 9.99 -7.59
N ARG A 37 -22.13 9.06 -7.84
CA ARG A 37 -22.13 7.71 -7.24
C ARG A 37 -22.04 7.75 -5.71
N LEU A 38 -21.18 8.61 -5.15
CA LEU A 38 -21.08 8.78 -3.70
C LEU A 38 -22.40 9.17 -3.06
N ARG A 39 -23.17 10.09 -3.66
CA ARG A 39 -24.48 10.46 -3.14
C ARG A 39 -25.45 9.28 -3.10
N ASP A 40 -25.39 8.39 -4.08
CA ASP A 40 -26.22 7.18 -4.08
C ASP A 40 -25.75 6.18 -3.00
N VAL A 41 -24.43 5.99 -2.86
CA VAL A 41 -23.83 5.19 -1.78
C VAL A 41 -24.21 5.73 -0.40
N LEU A 42 -24.12 7.06 -0.19
CA LEU A 42 -24.53 7.68 1.08
C LEU A 42 -25.99 7.42 1.41
N ARG A 43 -26.92 7.55 0.44
CA ARG A 43 -28.34 7.27 0.65
C ARG A 43 -28.57 5.81 1.04
N SER A 44 -27.92 4.87 0.34
CA SER A 44 -28.03 3.45 0.67
C SER A 44 -27.43 3.15 2.04
N ALA A 45 -26.22 3.64 2.33
CA ALA A 45 -25.53 3.41 3.59
C ALA A 45 -26.33 3.94 4.81
N MET A 46 -26.94 5.12 4.68
CA MET A 46 -27.77 5.72 5.74
C MET A 46 -29.05 4.94 6.06
N ALA A 47 -29.45 3.99 5.24
CA ALA A 47 -30.52 3.05 5.57
C ALA A 47 -30.03 1.94 6.53
N GLY A 48 -28.71 1.67 6.58
CA GLY A 48 -28.12 0.69 7.47
C GLY A 48 -27.87 1.21 8.90
N PRO A 49 -27.79 0.32 9.90
CA PRO A 49 -27.79 0.70 11.31
C PRO A 49 -26.55 1.50 11.73
N TYR A 50 -25.38 1.24 11.15
CA TYR A 50 -24.16 2.00 11.48
C TYR A 50 -24.25 3.42 10.94
N TYR A 51 -24.45 3.57 9.62
CA TYR A 51 -24.40 4.90 8.99
C TYR A 51 -25.64 5.76 9.28
N ALA A 52 -26.79 5.18 9.66
CA ALA A 52 -27.92 5.93 10.17
C ALA A 52 -27.53 6.79 11.40
N LYS A 53 -26.62 6.29 12.23
CA LYS A 53 -26.06 6.99 13.38
C LYS A 53 -24.88 7.90 12.99
N ALA A 54 -23.88 7.32 12.31
CA ALA A 54 -22.61 7.99 12.00
C ALA A 54 -22.81 9.22 11.08
N LEU A 55 -23.83 9.17 10.20
CA LEU A 55 -24.14 10.24 9.25
C LEU A 55 -25.42 11.01 9.63
N ALA A 56 -25.84 10.95 10.91
CA ALA A 56 -27.04 11.65 11.36
C ALA A 56 -26.92 13.17 11.09
N GLY A 57 -27.90 13.72 10.38
CA GLY A 57 -27.91 15.13 9.98
C GLY A 57 -27.13 15.48 8.70
N VAL A 58 -26.45 14.52 8.09
CA VAL A 58 -25.81 14.71 6.77
C VAL A 58 -26.89 14.68 5.69
N ASP A 59 -26.82 15.66 4.77
CA ASP A 59 -27.64 15.68 3.55
C ASP A 59 -26.79 15.23 2.37
N PRO A 60 -26.99 14.00 1.83
CA PRO A 60 -26.19 13.52 0.68
C PRO A 60 -26.23 14.46 -0.52
N ALA A 61 -27.31 15.22 -0.72
CA ALA A 61 -27.43 16.13 -1.86
C ALA A 61 -26.44 17.32 -1.79
N LYS A 62 -25.90 17.61 -0.62
CA LYS A 62 -24.91 18.68 -0.39
C LYS A 62 -23.47 18.22 -0.63
N ILE A 63 -23.22 16.93 -0.71
CA ILE A 63 -21.87 16.39 -0.98
C ILE A 63 -21.63 16.39 -2.49
N LYS A 64 -20.99 17.43 -3.00
CA LYS A 64 -20.82 17.69 -4.46
C LYS A 64 -19.39 17.68 -4.93
N GLY A 65 -18.43 17.80 -4.02
CA GLY A 65 -17.01 17.89 -4.36
C GLY A 65 -16.11 17.56 -3.17
N PRO A 66 -14.78 17.54 -3.37
CA PRO A 66 -13.81 17.13 -2.34
C PRO A 66 -13.91 17.89 -1.02
N VAL A 67 -14.17 19.21 -1.07
CA VAL A 67 -14.29 20.06 0.13
C VAL A 67 -15.48 19.64 1.00
N ASP A 68 -16.54 19.09 0.39
CA ASP A 68 -17.73 18.68 1.14
C ASP A 68 -17.51 17.39 1.93
N LEU A 69 -16.48 16.61 1.62
CA LEU A 69 -16.14 15.37 2.34
C LEU A 69 -15.80 15.63 3.81
N GLU A 70 -15.25 16.81 4.15
CA GLU A 70 -14.95 17.17 5.53
C GLU A 70 -16.18 17.20 6.45
N GLN A 71 -17.39 17.23 5.88
CA GLN A 71 -18.65 17.13 6.63
C GLN A 71 -18.95 15.69 7.11
N LEU A 72 -18.26 14.70 6.53
CA LEU A 72 -18.43 13.30 6.87
C LEU A 72 -17.37 12.87 7.90
N PRO A 73 -17.77 12.08 8.92
CA PRO A 73 -16.80 11.55 9.88
C PRO A 73 -15.83 10.57 9.22
N ILE A 74 -14.62 10.47 9.76
CA ILE A 74 -13.66 9.44 9.35
C ILE A 74 -13.95 8.16 10.14
N LEU A 75 -14.12 7.04 9.43
CA LEU A 75 -14.15 5.70 9.99
C LEU A 75 -12.71 5.19 10.08
N ARG A 76 -12.15 5.15 11.28
CA ARG A 76 -10.77 4.70 11.46
C ARG A 76 -10.69 3.17 11.51
N LYS A 77 -9.62 2.63 10.96
CA LYS A 77 -9.37 1.19 10.97
C LYS A 77 -9.38 0.59 12.37
N ASN A 78 -8.82 1.29 13.34
CA ASN A 78 -8.78 0.83 14.74
C ASN A 78 -10.19 0.77 15.37
N ASP A 79 -11.08 1.72 15.02
CA ASP A 79 -12.44 1.75 15.53
C ASP A 79 -13.29 0.61 14.94
N LEU A 80 -12.94 0.12 13.74
CA LEU A 80 -13.69 -0.91 13.05
C LEU A 80 -13.76 -2.22 13.86
N VAL A 81 -12.69 -2.56 14.60
CA VAL A 81 -12.67 -3.74 15.48
C VAL A 81 -13.78 -3.67 16.52
N ASP A 82 -13.91 -2.54 17.21
CA ASP A 82 -14.94 -2.35 18.25
C ASP A 82 -16.35 -2.29 17.65
N ILE A 83 -16.50 -1.63 16.49
CA ILE A 83 -17.76 -1.55 15.75
C ILE A 83 -18.23 -2.95 15.36
N GLN A 84 -17.36 -3.78 14.84
CA GLN A 84 -17.68 -5.16 14.44
C GLN A 84 -17.95 -6.05 15.65
N ALA A 85 -17.21 -5.88 16.74
CA ALA A 85 -17.47 -6.61 17.97
C ALA A 85 -18.85 -6.28 18.59
N ALA A 86 -19.28 -5.01 18.48
CA ALA A 86 -20.58 -4.58 18.98
C ALA A 86 -21.75 -5.05 18.10
N SER A 87 -21.53 -5.27 16.80
CA SER A 87 -22.57 -5.74 15.85
C SER A 87 -21.95 -6.69 14.82
N PRO A 88 -21.66 -7.96 15.19
CA PRO A 88 -21.03 -8.93 14.31
C PRO A 88 -21.91 -9.31 13.09
N PRO A 89 -21.28 -9.70 11.93
CA PRO A 89 -19.83 -9.72 11.72
C PRO A 89 -19.25 -8.38 11.22
N PHE A 90 -20.04 -7.52 10.59
CA PHE A 90 -19.56 -6.37 9.82
C PHE A 90 -19.94 -5.01 10.45
N GLY A 91 -20.28 -4.96 11.73
CA GLY A 91 -20.55 -3.71 12.43
C GLY A 91 -21.83 -2.97 11.99
N GLY A 92 -22.72 -3.62 11.27
CA GLY A 92 -23.89 -2.97 10.65
C GLY A 92 -23.52 -2.01 9.50
N ILE A 93 -22.32 -2.15 8.94
CA ILE A 93 -21.84 -1.38 7.77
C ILE A 93 -22.36 -1.99 6.47
N MET A 94 -22.35 -3.33 6.39
CA MET A 94 -22.84 -4.05 5.22
C MET A 94 -24.35 -3.89 5.10
N ASP A 95 -24.84 -3.68 3.87
CA ASP A 95 -26.27 -3.69 3.60
C ASP A 95 -26.85 -5.07 3.97
N GLU A 96 -27.93 -5.07 4.79
CA GLU A 96 -28.59 -6.30 5.26
C GLU A 96 -29.17 -7.14 4.11
N ALA A 97 -29.50 -6.54 2.98
CA ALA A 97 -29.96 -7.23 1.79
C ALA A 97 -28.81 -7.88 1.00
N SER A 98 -27.58 -7.46 1.25
CA SER A 98 -26.38 -7.99 0.59
C SER A 98 -25.95 -9.28 1.26
N ARG A 99 -25.59 -10.29 0.43
CA ARG A 99 -25.03 -11.55 0.90
C ARG A 99 -23.59 -11.68 0.37
N SER A 100 -22.63 -11.74 1.28
CA SER A 100 -21.26 -12.04 0.93
C SER A 100 -21.08 -13.52 0.57
N ASP A 101 -20.23 -13.78 -0.43
CA ASP A 101 -19.87 -15.14 -0.85
C ASP A 101 -18.70 -15.70 -0.03
N TYR A 102 -17.82 -14.80 0.45
CA TYR A 102 -16.68 -15.11 1.31
C TYR A 102 -16.71 -14.28 2.58
N LEU A 103 -16.22 -14.89 3.66
CA LEU A 103 -16.08 -14.26 4.98
C LEU A 103 -14.60 -14.35 5.36
N PHE A 104 -13.94 -13.20 5.43
CA PHE A 104 -12.53 -13.11 5.77
C PHE A 104 -12.32 -12.56 7.17
N VAL A 105 -11.15 -12.85 7.73
CA VAL A 105 -10.65 -12.29 8.98
C VAL A 105 -9.20 -11.93 8.78
N SER A 106 -8.90 -10.65 8.71
CA SER A 106 -7.52 -10.14 8.66
C SER A 106 -6.98 -9.90 10.07
N PRO A 107 -5.64 -9.78 10.23
CA PRO A 107 -5.06 -9.42 11.52
C PRO A 107 -5.63 -8.11 12.05
N GLY A 108 -6.13 -8.16 13.33
CA GLY A 108 -6.73 -7.00 13.96
C GLY A 108 -7.62 -7.35 15.16
N PRO A 109 -8.55 -8.33 15.21
CA PRO A 109 -9.15 -9.01 14.06
C PRO A 109 -10.21 -8.14 13.36
N ILE A 110 -10.12 -8.04 12.04
CA ILE A 110 -11.08 -7.31 11.22
C ILE A 110 -11.77 -8.28 10.28
N HIS A 111 -13.10 -8.18 10.18
CA HIS A 111 -13.93 -9.02 9.32
C HIS A 111 -14.21 -8.29 8.00
N GLU A 112 -13.91 -8.93 6.88
CA GLU A 112 -14.17 -8.39 5.54
C GLU A 112 -15.07 -9.33 4.74
N PRO A 113 -16.10 -8.79 4.06
CA PRO A 113 -16.88 -9.57 3.11
C PRO A 113 -16.13 -9.68 1.76
N GLY A 114 -16.32 -10.79 1.08
CA GLY A 114 -15.88 -10.94 -0.31
C GLY A 114 -17.04 -11.37 -1.19
N PHE A 115 -17.01 -10.99 -2.47
CA PHE A 115 -18.07 -11.27 -3.42
C PHE A 115 -17.48 -11.92 -4.68
N LEU A 116 -18.25 -12.82 -5.31
CA LEU A 116 -17.89 -13.47 -6.57
C LEU A 116 -18.03 -12.58 -7.79
N THR A 117 -18.40 -11.31 -7.60
CA THR A 117 -18.38 -10.32 -8.68
C THR A 117 -16.99 -10.27 -9.32
N ALA A 118 -16.92 -10.26 -10.64
CA ALA A 118 -15.66 -10.18 -11.36
C ALA A 118 -14.88 -8.95 -10.89
N ASP A 119 -13.62 -9.18 -10.51
CA ASP A 119 -12.70 -8.17 -10.00
C ASP A 119 -13.30 -7.25 -8.91
N PHE A 120 -13.92 -7.85 -7.91
CA PHE A 120 -14.53 -7.14 -6.78
C PHE A 120 -13.59 -6.08 -6.16
N TRP A 121 -12.30 -6.37 -6.09
CA TRP A 121 -11.29 -5.49 -5.50
C TRP A 121 -10.58 -4.57 -6.52
N ARG A 122 -10.98 -4.59 -7.80
CA ARG A 122 -10.50 -3.69 -8.88
C ARG A 122 -9.03 -3.81 -9.22
N ILE A 123 -8.41 -4.95 -8.90
CA ILE A 123 -6.97 -5.16 -9.05
C ILE A 123 -6.54 -5.38 -10.52
N ASP A 124 -7.47 -5.67 -11.42
CA ASP A 124 -7.20 -5.91 -12.84
C ASP A 124 -6.51 -4.72 -13.51
N ARG A 125 -6.79 -3.48 -13.09
CA ARG A 125 -6.14 -2.27 -13.60
C ARG A 125 -4.63 -2.27 -13.32
N ALA A 126 -4.24 -2.62 -12.11
CA ALA A 126 -2.83 -2.76 -11.74
C ALA A 126 -2.16 -3.88 -12.56
N MET A 127 -2.86 -4.99 -12.78
CA MET A 127 -2.37 -6.11 -13.59
C MET A 127 -2.19 -5.71 -15.06
N ARG A 128 -3.16 -4.98 -15.64
CA ARG A 128 -3.05 -4.44 -17.01
C ARG A 128 -1.88 -3.47 -17.15
N ALA A 129 -1.65 -2.62 -16.15
CA ALA A 129 -0.56 -1.67 -16.16
C ALA A 129 0.82 -2.37 -16.21
N VAL A 130 0.98 -3.50 -15.53
CA VAL A 130 2.18 -4.35 -15.62
C VAL A 130 2.26 -5.10 -16.96
N GLY A 131 1.16 -5.16 -17.71
CA GLY A 131 1.06 -5.85 -19.00
C GLY A 131 0.60 -7.31 -18.88
N PHE A 132 -0.13 -7.68 -17.82
CA PHE A 132 -0.79 -8.99 -17.78
C PHE A 132 -1.91 -9.04 -18.81
N THR A 133 -2.05 -10.19 -19.48
CA THR A 133 -3.01 -10.40 -20.58
C THR A 133 -3.68 -11.76 -20.45
N ALA A 134 -4.81 -11.93 -21.14
CA ALA A 134 -5.49 -13.22 -21.20
C ALA A 134 -4.54 -14.33 -21.67
N GLY A 135 -4.57 -15.45 -20.97
CA GLY A 135 -3.70 -16.60 -21.23
C GLY A 135 -2.38 -16.59 -20.48
N ASP A 136 -2.02 -15.51 -19.77
CA ASP A 136 -0.89 -15.53 -18.83
C ASP A 136 -1.16 -16.50 -17.67
N ILE A 137 -0.08 -17.08 -17.15
CA ILE A 137 -0.12 -17.99 -16.00
C ILE A 137 0.55 -17.29 -14.81
N ILE A 138 -0.26 -16.97 -13.82
CA ILE A 138 0.15 -16.19 -12.66
C ILE A 138 0.47 -17.11 -11.48
N HIS A 139 1.67 -16.99 -10.93
CA HIS A 139 2.06 -17.61 -9.66
C HIS A 139 1.71 -16.67 -8.52
N ASN A 140 0.61 -16.95 -7.78
CA ASN A 140 0.14 -16.13 -6.67
C ASN A 140 0.59 -16.71 -5.34
N THR A 141 1.41 -15.94 -4.60
CA THR A 141 2.05 -16.37 -3.35
C THR A 141 1.45 -15.78 -2.08
N PHE A 142 0.38 -14.98 -2.18
CA PHE A 142 -0.36 -14.58 -0.99
C PHE A 142 -1.14 -15.75 -0.39
N SER A 143 -1.32 -15.72 0.94
CA SER A 143 -2.07 -16.75 1.65
C SER A 143 -3.56 -16.71 1.27
N TYR A 144 -4.12 -17.88 0.97
CA TYR A 144 -5.55 -18.09 0.75
C TYR A 144 -6.32 -18.37 2.04
N HIS A 145 -5.64 -18.37 3.20
CA HIS A 145 -6.19 -18.78 4.48
C HIS A 145 -6.68 -17.58 5.29
N LEU A 146 -7.99 -17.51 5.53
CA LEU A 146 -8.72 -16.52 6.30
C LEU A 146 -8.66 -15.08 5.79
N THR A 147 -7.56 -14.63 5.21
CA THR A 147 -7.37 -13.25 4.75
C THR A 147 -7.71 -13.10 3.26
N PRO A 148 -8.15 -11.92 2.80
CA PRO A 148 -8.53 -11.72 1.40
C PRO A 148 -7.33 -11.53 0.45
N GLY A 149 -6.09 -11.39 0.94
CA GLY A 149 -4.93 -10.97 0.14
C GLY A 149 -4.72 -11.76 -1.16
N ALA A 150 -4.73 -13.10 -1.09
CA ALA A 150 -4.61 -13.93 -2.29
C ALA A 150 -5.84 -13.82 -3.20
N TRP A 151 -7.04 -13.73 -2.60
CA TRP A 151 -8.30 -13.64 -3.32
C TRP A 151 -8.45 -12.33 -4.09
N ILE A 152 -7.89 -11.24 -3.56
CA ILE A 152 -7.82 -9.94 -4.26
C ILE A 152 -7.12 -10.14 -5.60
N LEU A 153 -5.90 -10.68 -5.59
CA LEU A 153 -5.10 -10.88 -6.79
C LEU A 153 -5.70 -11.96 -7.72
N ASP A 154 -6.25 -13.03 -7.15
CA ASP A 154 -6.91 -14.09 -7.90
C ASP A 154 -8.14 -13.57 -8.68
N SER A 155 -8.94 -12.68 -8.07
CA SER A 155 -10.14 -12.15 -8.70
C SER A 155 -9.82 -11.33 -9.95
N GLY A 156 -8.82 -10.44 -9.89
CA GLY A 156 -8.39 -9.66 -11.05
C GLY A 156 -7.74 -10.52 -12.13
N ALA A 157 -6.90 -11.47 -11.72
CA ALA A 157 -6.30 -12.42 -12.65
C ALA A 157 -7.35 -13.19 -13.48
N ARG A 158 -8.38 -13.71 -12.80
CA ARG A 158 -9.49 -14.41 -13.48
C ARG A 158 -10.33 -13.48 -14.35
N ALA A 159 -10.56 -12.24 -13.88
CA ALA A 159 -11.27 -11.24 -14.69
C ALA A 159 -10.52 -10.89 -15.99
N LEU A 160 -9.18 -10.94 -15.96
CA LEU A 160 -8.33 -10.77 -17.14
C LEU A 160 -8.27 -12.01 -18.07
N GLY A 161 -8.79 -13.16 -17.62
CA GLY A 161 -8.66 -14.41 -18.37
C GLY A 161 -7.31 -15.10 -18.19
N CYS A 162 -6.59 -14.81 -17.11
CA CYS A 162 -5.35 -15.49 -16.73
C CYS A 162 -5.66 -16.81 -15.99
N SER A 163 -4.70 -17.75 -16.04
CA SER A 163 -4.70 -18.91 -15.16
C SER A 163 -3.91 -18.60 -13.88
N VAL A 164 -4.38 -19.08 -12.72
CA VAL A 164 -3.73 -18.82 -11.44
C VAL A 164 -3.21 -20.12 -10.83
N ILE A 165 -1.93 -20.13 -10.44
CA ILE A 165 -1.36 -21.13 -9.54
C ILE A 165 -1.53 -20.60 -8.11
N PRO A 166 -2.45 -21.16 -7.31
CA PRO A 166 -2.72 -20.71 -5.95
C PRO A 166 -1.65 -21.23 -4.98
N ALA A 167 -0.42 -20.74 -5.13
CA ALA A 167 0.75 -21.25 -4.45
C ALA A 167 0.75 -20.94 -2.93
N GLY A 168 0.28 -19.75 -2.55
CA GLY A 168 0.17 -19.37 -1.16
C GLY A 168 1.48 -19.58 -0.39
N ASN A 169 1.38 -20.23 0.76
CA ASN A 169 2.50 -20.55 1.66
C ASN A 169 3.09 -21.96 1.40
N ALA A 170 2.92 -22.53 0.20
CA ALA A 170 3.48 -23.84 -0.12
C ALA A 170 5.02 -23.85 0.02
N PRO A 171 5.65 -25.00 0.33
CA PRO A 171 7.09 -25.12 0.37
C PRO A 171 7.75 -24.69 -0.95
N ILE A 172 8.91 -24.02 -0.87
CA ILE A 172 9.60 -23.45 -2.04
C ILE A 172 9.81 -24.50 -3.14
N GLU A 173 10.25 -25.69 -2.83
CA GLU A 173 10.49 -26.74 -3.84
C GLU A 173 9.22 -27.12 -4.63
N GLN A 174 8.05 -27.14 -3.97
CA GLN A 174 6.77 -27.38 -4.64
C GLN A 174 6.40 -26.19 -5.53
N GLN A 175 6.68 -24.98 -5.10
CA GLN A 175 6.45 -23.77 -5.89
C GLN A 175 7.35 -23.75 -7.14
N LEU A 176 8.65 -24.07 -7.00
CA LEU A 176 9.57 -24.16 -8.14
C LEU A 176 9.13 -25.22 -9.14
N LEU A 177 8.66 -26.36 -8.66
CA LEU A 177 8.11 -27.42 -9.51
C LEU A 177 6.88 -26.95 -10.28
N ALA A 178 5.92 -26.30 -9.62
CA ALA A 178 4.72 -25.78 -10.24
C ALA A 178 5.04 -24.69 -11.28
N ILE A 179 5.95 -23.76 -10.96
CA ILE A 179 6.43 -22.73 -11.89
C ILE A 179 6.99 -23.37 -13.18
N ALA A 180 7.83 -24.40 -13.02
CA ALA A 180 8.45 -25.08 -14.15
C ALA A 180 7.44 -25.89 -14.99
N GLN A 181 6.56 -26.64 -14.31
CA GLN A 181 5.62 -27.54 -14.99
C GLN A 181 4.50 -26.78 -15.74
N TYR A 182 3.97 -25.72 -15.14
CA TYR A 182 2.90 -24.92 -15.77
C TYR A 182 3.44 -23.79 -16.64
N GLY A 183 4.75 -23.48 -16.55
CA GLY A 183 5.34 -22.37 -17.31
C GLY A 183 4.82 -21.01 -16.86
N ALA A 184 4.68 -20.80 -15.54
CA ALA A 184 4.19 -19.54 -14.99
C ALA A 184 5.08 -18.37 -15.46
N ASN A 185 4.51 -17.44 -16.21
CA ASN A 185 5.23 -16.29 -16.77
C ASN A 185 4.99 -14.97 -16.02
N CYS A 186 4.05 -14.98 -15.07
CA CYS A 186 3.70 -13.83 -14.24
C CYS A 186 3.74 -14.19 -12.75
N TYR A 187 4.02 -13.19 -11.92
CA TYR A 187 4.08 -13.31 -10.47
C TYR A 187 3.15 -12.31 -9.79
N CYS A 188 2.48 -12.74 -8.72
CA CYS A 188 1.79 -11.90 -7.75
C CYS A 188 2.22 -12.27 -6.33
N GLY A 189 2.66 -11.29 -5.54
CA GLY A 189 3.12 -11.53 -4.17
C GLY A 189 3.90 -10.36 -3.58
N THR A 190 4.67 -10.64 -2.51
CA THR A 190 5.58 -9.64 -1.96
C THR A 190 6.89 -9.57 -2.76
N PRO A 191 7.53 -8.40 -2.83
CA PRO A 191 8.78 -8.26 -3.57
C PRO A 191 9.92 -9.12 -2.99
N ASP A 192 10.02 -9.24 -1.67
CA ASP A 192 11.06 -10.04 -1.02
C ASP A 192 10.92 -11.53 -1.34
N PHE A 193 9.68 -12.03 -1.36
CA PHE A 193 9.44 -13.43 -1.70
C PHE A 193 9.68 -13.72 -3.19
N LEU A 194 9.39 -12.76 -4.08
CA LEU A 194 9.77 -12.87 -5.49
C LEU A 194 11.30 -13.04 -5.63
N LYS A 195 12.08 -12.22 -4.91
CA LYS A 195 13.54 -12.36 -4.90
C LYS A 195 13.96 -13.74 -4.43
N THR A 196 13.38 -14.23 -3.34
CA THR A 196 13.63 -15.57 -2.79
C THR A 196 13.38 -16.66 -3.83
N LEU A 197 12.28 -16.59 -4.57
CA LEU A 197 11.95 -17.56 -5.62
C LEU A 197 12.94 -17.49 -6.80
N VAL A 198 13.30 -16.28 -7.23
CA VAL A 198 14.28 -16.09 -8.32
C VAL A 198 15.62 -16.70 -7.93
N GLU A 199 16.13 -16.40 -6.74
CA GLU A 199 17.40 -16.94 -6.25
C GLU A 199 17.36 -18.47 -6.07
N ALA A 200 16.24 -19.01 -5.53
CA ALA A 200 16.07 -20.45 -5.37
C ALA A 200 15.99 -21.17 -6.74
N TYR A 201 15.29 -20.57 -7.71
CA TYR A 201 15.20 -21.14 -9.07
C TYR A 201 16.55 -21.14 -9.78
N GLN A 202 17.34 -20.06 -9.63
CA GLN A 202 18.70 -19.98 -10.18
C GLN A 202 19.67 -21.02 -9.60
N LYS A 203 19.49 -21.36 -8.31
CA LYS A 203 20.29 -22.40 -7.61
C LYS A 203 19.87 -23.82 -7.98
N SER A 204 18.71 -23.98 -8.59
CA SER A 204 18.23 -25.27 -9.08
C SER A 204 18.71 -25.54 -10.49
N ASP A 205 18.71 -26.82 -10.91
CA ASP A 205 19.09 -27.22 -12.27
C ASP A 205 18.05 -26.85 -13.35
N ARG A 206 17.05 -26.01 -13.01
CA ARG A 206 15.93 -25.65 -13.90
C ARG A 206 16.22 -24.46 -14.83
N GLY A 207 17.39 -23.83 -14.70
CA GLY A 207 17.79 -22.68 -15.52
C GLY A 207 17.22 -21.35 -15.04
N LYS A 208 16.81 -20.47 -15.96
CA LYS A 208 16.25 -19.16 -15.63
C LYS A 208 14.76 -19.29 -15.30
N ILE A 209 14.31 -18.59 -14.25
CA ILE A 209 12.88 -18.52 -13.90
C ILE A 209 12.07 -17.92 -15.07
N PRO A 210 10.91 -18.48 -15.44
CA PRO A 210 10.16 -18.04 -16.61
C PRO A 210 9.37 -16.74 -16.41
N PHE A 211 9.39 -16.14 -15.22
CA PHE A 211 8.71 -14.88 -14.98
C PHE A 211 9.25 -13.75 -15.85
N THR A 212 8.35 -13.04 -16.52
CA THR A 212 8.66 -11.83 -17.30
C THR A 212 8.00 -10.59 -16.71
N LYS A 213 6.92 -10.77 -15.94
CA LYS A 213 6.09 -9.70 -15.36
C LYS A 213 5.79 -10.01 -13.90
N ALA A 214 5.73 -8.98 -13.06
CA ALA A 214 5.37 -9.12 -11.65
C ALA A 214 4.57 -7.93 -11.16
N LEU A 215 3.42 -8.19 -10.53
CA LEU A 215 2.70 -7.22 -9.71
C LEU A 215 3.01 -7.53 -8.26
N VAL A 216 3.68 -6.60 -7.56
CA VAL A 216 4.06 -6.79 -6.16
C VAL A 216 3.32 -5.82 -5.24
N THR A 217 3.00 -6.29 -4.03
CA THR A 217 2.34 -5.50 -2.98
C THR A 217 2.63 -6.10 -1.60
N GLY A 218 2.17 -5.44 -0.52
CA GLY A 218 2.37 -5.92 0.85
C GLY A 218 3.81 -5.80 1.36
N GLY A 219 4.69 -5.15 0.63
CA GLY A 219 6.07 -4.86 0.99
C GLY A 219 6.65 -3.79 0.08
N ALA A 220 7.71 -3.13 0.53
CA ALA A 220 8.35 -2.06 -0.25
C ALA A 220 9.15 -2.61 -1.43
N LEU A 221 8.85 -2.16 -2.64
CA LEU A 221 9.68 -2.41 -3.82
C LEU A 221 10.83 -1.39 -3.86
N THR A 222 11.91 -1.72 -3.15
CA THR A 222 13.08 -0.85 -3.03
C THR A 222 13.83 -0.71 -4.36
N PRO A 223 14.64 0.36 -4.56
CA PRO A 223 15.48 0.51 -5.76
C PRO A 223 16.38 -0.70 -6.01
N GLY A 224 16.93 -1.31 -4.95
CA GLY A 224 17.77 -2.50 -5.06
C GLY A 224 17.00 -3.72 -5.59
N LEU A 225 15.76 -3.92 -5.13
CA LEU A 225 14.89 -4.99 -5.63
C LEU A 225 14.47 -4.74 -7.08
N ARG A 226 14.17 -3.48 -7.46
CA ARG A 226 13.86 -3.13 -8.86
C ARG A 226 15.02 -3.50 -9.78
N SER A 227 16.24 -3.05 -9.45
CA SER A 227 17.43 -3.37 -10.24
C SER A 227 17.70 -4.88 -10.33
N PHE A 228 17.44 -5.62 -9.23
CA PHE A 228 17.57 -7.08 -9.22
C PHE A 228 16.58 -7.75 -10.17
N PHE A 229 15.30 -7.33 -10.16
CA PHE A 229 14.27 -7.90 -11.04
C PHE A 229 14.53 -7.54 -12.50
N GLU A 230 14.91 -6.31 -12.79
CA GLU A 230 15.28 -5.87 -14.14
C GLU A 230 16.46 -6.68 -14.69
N ALA A 231 17.52 -6.86 -13.90
CA ALA A 231 18.66 -7.72 -14.25
C ALA A 231 18.25 -9.19 -14.45
N SER A 232 17.21 -9.64 -13.77
CA SER A 232 16.62 -10.98 -13.94
C SER A 232 15.66 -11.05 -15.15
N GLY A 233 15.40 -9.95 -15.84
CA GLY A 233 14.48 -9.84 -16.99
C GLY A 233 13.00 -9.86 -16.58
N ILE A 234 12.68 -9.40 -15.37
CA ILE A 234 11.33 -9.32 -14.83
C ILE A 234 10.90 -7.85 -14.76
N HIS A 235 9.87 -7.47 -15.51
CA HIS A 235 9.23 -6.17 -15.38
C HIS A 235 8.32 -6.19 -14.15
N ALA A 236 8.74 -5.49 -13.09
CA ALA A 236 8.03 -5.47 -11.81
C ALA A 236 7.48 -4.07 -11.51
N LEU A 237 6.17 -3.98 -11.30
CA LEU A 237 5.48 -2.81 -10.77
C LEU A 237 4.80 -3.15 -9.45
N GLN A 238 4.54 -2.14 -8.65
CA GLN A 238 3.87 -2.31 -7.37
C GLN A 238 2.48 -1.67 -7.36
N CYS A 239 1.63 -2.15 -6.44
CA CYS A 239 0.38 -1.50 -6.13
C CYS A 239 0.21 -1.32 -4.62
N TYR A 240 -0.62 -0.35 -4.26
CA TYR A 240 -1.09 -0.12 -2.91
C TYR A 240 -2.52 -0.64 -2.80
N ALA A 241 -2.70 -1.64 -1.97
CA ALA A 241 -3.99 -2.28 -1.71
C ALA A 241 -4.09 -2.68 -0.24
N THR A 242 -5.30 -2.70 0.31
CA THR A 242 -5.58 -3.20 1.65
C THR A 242 -6.68 -4.27 1.61
N ALA A 243 -6.78 -5.06 2.69
CA ALA A 243 -7.80 -6.10 2.83
C ALA A 243 -9.21 -5.52 2.73
N GLU A 244 -9.44 -4.37 3.37
CA GLU A 244 -10.75 -3.72 3.47
C GLU A 244 -11.18 -3.06 2.16
N LEU A 245 -10.23 -2.43 1.47
CA LEU A 245 -10.52 -1.54 0.34
C LEU A 245 -10.25 -2.17 -1.03
N GLY A 246 -9.39 -3.17 -1.11
CA GLY A 246 -8.83 -3.62 -2.38
C GLY A 246 -7.81 -2.61 -2.93
N LEU A 247 -7.77 -2.43 -4.24
CA LEU A 247 -6.85 -1.51 -4.90
C LEU A 247 -7.12 -0.05 -4.50
N ILE A 248 -6.05 0.66 -4.13
CA ILE A 248 -6.08 2.11 -3.86
C ILE A 248 -5.29 2.84 -4.95
N GLY A 249 -4.11 2.36 -5.28
CA GLY A 249 -3.29 2.96 -6.32
C GLY A 249 -2.28 1.96 -6.89
N TYR A 250 -1.76 2.25 -8.06
CA TYR A 250 -0.84 1.36 -8.77
C TYR A 250 0.15 2.12 -9.64
N GLU A 251 1.32 1.56 -9.80
CA GLU A 251 2.33 2.08 -10.73
C GLU A 251 1.93 1.78 -12.18
N THR A 252 2.18 2.73 -13.05
CA THR A 252 2.17 2.58 -14.50
C THR A 252 3.59 2.59 -15.07
N ARG A 253 4.55 3.13 -14.29
CA ARG A 253 5.99 3.22 -14.56
C ARG A 253 6.75 2.95 -13.26
N PRO A 254 8.02 2.52 -13.31
CA PRO A 254 8.79 2.14 -12.12
C PRO A 254 9.32 3.34 -11.33
N THR A 255 8.47 4.32 -11.03
CA THR A 255 8.84 5.57 -10.34
C THR A 255 8.62 5.54 -8.84
N GLY A 256 7.82 4.61 -8.33
CA GLY A 256 7.33 4.60 -6.96
C GLY A 256 6.03 5.38 -6.78
N HIS A 257 5.65 6.21 -7.76
CA HIS A 257 4.40 6.95 -7.76
C HIS A 257 3.25 6.08 -8.27
N MET A 258 2.07 6.24 -7.70
CA MET A 258 0.92 5.38 -7.97
C MET A 258 -0.28 6.21 -8.37
N ILE A 259 -0.88 5.90 -9.52
CA ILE A 259 -2.15 6.50 -9.92
C ILE A 259 -3.28 5.91 -9.07
N VAL A 260 -4.20 6.76 -8.66
CA VAL A 260 -5.37 6.35 -7.85
C VAL A 260 -6.38 5.58 -8.71
N ASP A 261 -6.97 4.54 -8.13
CA ASP A 261 -8.04 3.77 -8.78
C ASP A 261 -9.30 4.64 -9.06
N GLU A 262 -9.93 4.43 -10.21
CA GLU A 262 -11.08 5.17 -10.72
C GLU A 262 -12.36 5.05 -9.88
N ASP A 263 -12.52 3.93 -9.15
CA ASP A 263 -13.76 3.58 -8.46
C ASP A 263 -13.72 3.86 -6.94
N ILE A 264 -12.80 4.72 -6.52
CA ILE A 264 -12.70 5.23 -5.15
C ILE A 264 -12.43 6.74 -5.16
N ILE A 265 -12.64 7.37 -4.01
CA ILE A 265 -12.18 8.73 -3.73
C ILE A 265 -11.09 8.65 -2.67
N VAL A 266 -9.94 9.26 -2.92
CA VAL A 266 -8.83 9.35 -1.98
C VAL A 266 -8.66 10.78 -1.51
N GLU A 267 -8.45 10.93 -0.21
CA GLU A 267 -8.10 12.18 0.46
C GLU A 267 -6.75 11.99 1.15
N ILE A 268 -5.96 13.04 1.23
CA ILE A 268 -4.79 13.13 2.11
C ILE A 268 -5.13 14.11 3.21
N VAL A 269 -5.25 13.62 4.45
CA VAL A 269 -5.74 14.41 5.57
C VAL A 269 -4.74 14.48 6.70
N ASP A 270 -4.90 15.50 7.53
CA ASP A 270 -4.22 15.58 8.83
C ASP A 270 -4.80 14.50 9.76
N PRO A 271 -4.00 13.57 10.30
CA PRO A 271 -4.50 12.46 11.11
C PRO A 271 -5.22 12.89 12.40
N GLU A 272 -4.90 14.07 12.96
CA GLU A 272 -5.50 14.56 14.20
C GLU A 272 -6.84 15.26 13.94
N THR A 273 -6.89 16.08 12.90
CA THR A 273 -8.06 16.93 12.63
C THR A 273 -9.00 16.36 11.57
N GLY A 274 -8.53 15.42 10.75
CA GLY A 274 -9.29 14.86 9.62
C GLY A 274 -9.51 15.84 8.47
N LYS A 275 -8.86 17.01 8.49
CA LYS A 275 -8.96 18.02 7.44
C LYS A 275 -7.99 17.76 6.30
N ALA A 276 -8.38 18.15 5.10
CA ALA A 276 -7.54 18.01 3.93
C ALA A 276 -6.18 18.70 4.12
N MET A 277 -5.11 18.03 3.71
CA MET A 277 -3.76 18.59 3.71
C MET A 277 -3.55 19.47 2.49
N PRO A 278 -2.70 20.51 2.57
CA PRO A 278 -2.24 21.23 1.40
C PRO A 278 -1.60 20.30 0.36
N ASP A 279 -1.72 20.64 -0.92
CA ASP A 279 -1.14 19.88 -2.02
C ASP A 279 0.36 19.59 -1.80
N GLY A 280 0.77 18.37 -2.08
CA GLY A 280 2.14 17.87 -1.88
C GLY A 280 2.54 17.60 -0.43
N SER A 281 1.70 17.95 0.55
CA SER A 281 1.96 17.66 1.97
C SER A 281 1.65 16.19 2.30
N VAL A 282 2.44 15.63 3.23
CA VAL A 282 2.22 14.27 3.73
C VAL A 282 1.08 14.28 4.75
N GLY A 283 0.15 13.33 4.61
CA GLY A 283 -0.96 13.12 5.54
C GLY A 283 -1.45 11.68 5.49
N GLU A 284 -2.46 11.38 6.28
CA GLU A 284 -3.13 10.06 6.30
C GLU A 284 -3.94 9.87 5.02
N VAL A 285 -3.80 8.68 4.44
CA VAL A 285 -4.63 8.24 3.31
C VAL A 285 -6.01 7.86 3.83
N VAL A 286 -7.03 8.59 3.40
CA VAL A 286 -8.43 8.32 3.69
C VAL A 286 -9.14 7.97 2.39
N VAL A 287 -9.89 6.87 2.39
CA VAL A 287 -10.50 6.32 1.17
C VAL A 287 -12.00 6.18 1.34
N THR A 288 -12.74 6.61 0.32
CA THR A 288 -14.17 6.34 0.20
C THR A 288 -14.42 5.41 -0.98
N THR A 289 -15.00 4.23 -0.72
CA THR A 289 -15.41 3.29 -1.77
C THR A 289 -16.75 3.72 -2.39
N LEU A 290 -16.86 3.55 -3.71
CA LEU A 290 -18.07 3.91 -4.47
C LEU A 290 -18.95 2.69 -4.74
N ARG A 291 -19.24 1.90 -3.68
CA ARG A 291 -20.04 0.67 -3.73
C ARG A 291 -21.04 0.63 -2.55
N ALA A 292 -22.20 0.06 -2.79
CA ALA A 292 -23.31 0.08 -1.82
C ALA A 292 -23.37 -1.16 -0.91
N ASP A 293 -22.83 -2.30 -1.36
CA ASP A 293 -22.89 -3.59 -0.64
C ASP A 293 -22.07 -3.60 0.67
N TYR A 294 -20.87 -3.01 0.66
CA TYR A 294 -20.02 -2.78 1.82
C TYR A 294 -19.36 -1.41 1.71
N PRO A 295 -20.10 -0.34 2.01
CA PRO A 295 -19.59 1.02 1.85
C PRO A 295 -18.61 1.37 2.97
N LEU A 296 -17.37 1.69 2.60
CA LEU A 296 -16.40 2.30 3.51
C LEU A 296 -16.29 3.78 3.14
N ILE A 297 -16.91 4.64 3.93
CA ILE A 297 -17.00 6.08 3.71
C ILE A 297 -15.97 6.76 4.59
N ARG A 298 -15.05 7.52 3.96
CA ARG A 298 -13.90 8.16 4.61
C ARG A 298 -13.14 7.21 5.53
N PHE A 299 -12.77 6.05 5.01
CA PHE A 299 -12.01 5.06 5.78
C PHE A 299 -10.55 5.47 5.93
N GLY A 300 -10.13 5.77 7.17
CA GLY A 300 -8.75 6.08 7.53
C GLY A 300 -7.91 4.83 7.59
N THR A 301 -6.97 4.70 6.66
CA THR A 301 -6.12 3.50 6.53
C THR A 301 -5.06 3.39 7.61
N GLY A 302 -4.69 4.51 8.24
CA GLY A 302 -3.53 4.64 9.10
C GLY A 302 -2.20 4.68 8.33
N ASP A 303 -2.23 4.73 6.99
CA ASP A 303 -1.05 4.87 6.15
C ASP A 303 -0.83 6.32 5.74
N LEU A 304 0.42 6.72 5.53
CA LEU A 304 0.80 8.05 5.08
C LEU A 304 1.15 8.05 3.59
N SER A 305 0.70 9.10 2.90
CA SER A 305 1.09 9.43 1.52
C SER A 305 1.01 10.94 1.29
N ALA A 306 1.24 11.36 0.04
CA ALA A 306 1.03 12.71 -0.44
C ALA A 306 0.56 12.65 -1.90
N PHE A 307 -0.25 13.59 -2.33
CA PHE A 307 -0.44 13.79 -3.78
C PHE A 307 0.80 14.43 -4.40
N VAL A 308 1.06 14.07 -5.66
CA VAL A 308 2.12 14.68 -6.48
C VAL A 308 1.51 15.17 -7.79
N ASP A 309 2.00 16.30 -8.25
CA ASP A 309 1.66 16.85 -9.58
C ASP A 309 2.56 16.17 -10.61
N GLU A 310 2.05 15.13 -11.25
CA GLU A 310 2.77 14.32 -12.23
C GLU A 310 1.83 13.92 -13.38
N GLU A 311 2.16 14.37 -14.57
CA GLU A 311 1.46 13.95 -15.79
C GLU A 311 1.85 12.52 -16.17
N GLN A 312 0.86 11.72 -16.55
CA GLN A 312 1.08 10.36 -17.01
C GLN A 312 1.29 10.35 -18.53
N GLU A 313 2.40 9.74 -18.99
CA GLU A 313 2.78 9.68 -20.41
C GLU A 313 1.80 8.86 -21.26
N ASP A 314 1.06 7.95 -20.64
CA ASP A 314 0.06 7.10 -21.29
C ASP A 314 -1.34 7.75 -21.39
N GLY A 315 -1.46 9.01 -20.98
CA GLY A 315 -2.68 9.81 -21.05
C GLY A 315 -3.65 9.61 -19.90
N ARG A 316 -3.30 8.81 -18.86
CA ARG A 316 -4.08 8.74 -17.63
C ARG A 316 -4.10 10.09 -16.94
N THR A 317 -5.26 10.45 -16.37
CA THR A 317 -5.54 11.77 -15.76
C THR A 317 -5.93 11.67 -14.30
N GLY A 318 -5.83 10.49 -13.68
CA GLY A 318 -6.12 10.26 -12.28
C GLY A 318 -5.10 10.96 -11.36
N ALA A 319 -5.49 11.26 -10.13
CA ALA A 319 -4.58 11.76 -9.11
C ALA A 319 -3.43 10.75 -8.86
N VAL A 320 -2.26 11.29 -8.53
CA VAL A 320 -1.06 10.47 -8.32
C VAL A 320 -0.61 10.57 -6.87
N LEU A 321 -0.41 9.43 -6.23
CA LEU A 321 0.16 9.30 -4.89
C LEU A 321 1.67 9.08 -4.98
N ARG A 322 2.41 9.63 -4.01
CA ARG A 322 3.85 9.37 -3.82
C ARG A 322 4.18 7.92 -3.47
N GLY A 323 3.17 7.07 -3.30
CA GLY A 323 3.28 5.72 -2.78
C GLY A 323 3.14 5.67 -1.27
N TRP A 324 3.43 4.51 -0.68
CA TRP A 324 3.36 4.31 0.77
C TRP A 324 4.56 4.96 1.47
N LEU A 325 4.33 5.84 2.41
CA LEU A 325 5.36 6.61 3.13
C LEU A 325 5.52 6.19 4.59
N GLY A 326 4.81 5.18 5.05
CA GLY A 326 4.84 4.67 6.41
C GLY A 326 3.46 4.71 7.06
N ARG A 327 3.42 4.37 8.35
CA ARG A 327 2.22 4.39 9.17
C ARG A 327 2.06 5.72 9.90
N SER A 328 0.83 6.18 10.06
CA SER A 328 0.53 7.41 10.81
C SER A 328 0.72 7.21 12.32
N ASP A 329 0.47 6.00 12.84
CA ASP A 329 0.66 5.61 14.23
C ASP A 329 2.13 5.34 14.61
N GLU A 330 3.00 5.13 13.63
CA GLU A 330 4.46 5.00 13.82
C GLU A 330 5.21 6.32 13.57
N ALA A 331 4.56 7.30 12.97
CA ALA A 331 5.15 8.59 12.69
C ALA A 331 4.86 9.58 13.81
N ALA A 332 5.86 10.35 14.20
CA ALA A 332 5.68 11.42 15.16
C ALA A 332 5.51 12.77 14.47
N LYS A 333 4.47 13.51 14.82
CA LYS A 333 4.25 14.87 14.34
C LYS A 333 5.03 15.86 15.22
N VAL A 334 6.05 16.51 14.65
CA VAL A 334 6.93 17.44 15.33
C VAL A 334 6.87 18.78 14.63
N ARG A 335 6.47 19.83 15.33
CA ARG A 335 6.38 21.20 14.77
C ARG A 335 5.64 21.25 13.43
N GLY A 336 4.56 20.46 13.29
CA GLY A 336 3.76 20.39 12.07
C GLY A 336 4.29 19.45 10.97
N MET A 337 5.46 18.84 11.16
CA MET A 337 6.08 17.91 10.23
C MET A 337 6.00 16.48 10.76
N PHE A 338 5.74 15.51 9.88
CA PHE A 338 5.81 14.09 10.23
C PHE A 338 7.24 13.56 10.08
N VAL A 339 7.77 13.02 11.17
CA VAL A 339 9.01 12.23 11.16
C VAL A 339 8.65 10.75 11.22
N ARG A 340 9.18 9.98 10.30
CA ARG A 340 8.84 8.56 10.12
C ARG A 340 10.04 7.66 10.45
N PRO A 341 9.81 6.45 10.96
CA PRO A 341 10.87 5.45 11.17
C PRO A 341 11.75 5.24 9.95
N SER A 342 11.16 5.23 8.75
CA SER A 342 11.89 5.05 7.50
C SER A 342 12.94 6.14 7.23
N GLN A 343 12.69 7.39 7.67
CA GLN A 343 13.68 8.48 7.54
C GLN A 343 14.86 8.29 8.47
N ILE A 344 14.62 7.81 9.71
CA ILE A 344 15.67 7.50 10.66
C ILE A 344 16.51 6.31 10.17
N ASN A 345 15.86 5.27 9.64
CA ASN A 345 16.54 4.12 9.06
C ASN A 345 17.37 4.50 7.82
N ALA A 346 16.85 5.39 6.96
CA ALA A 346 17.60 5.90 5.81
C ALA A 346 18.84 6.70 6.24
N LEU A 347 18.73 7.51 7.31
CA LEU A 347 19.88 8.21 7.88
C LEU A 347 20.93 7.22 8.38
N THR A 348 20.52 6.15 9.07
CA THR A 348 21.42 5.11 9.55
C THR A 348 22.16 4.44 8.38
N ALA A 349 21.46 4.18 7.27
CA ALA A 349 22.09 3.57 6.09
C ALA A 349 23.03 4.51 5.31
N GLN A 350 22.86 5.84 5.43
CA GLN A 350 23.67 6.83 4.70
C GLN A 350 24.99 7.21 5.41
N ILE A 351 25.09 6.93 6.70
CA ILE A 351 26.24 7.34 7.51
C ILE A 351 27.10 6.13 7.82
N ASP A 352 28.34 6.13 7.30
CA ASP A 352 29.29 5.06 7.52
C ASP A 352 29.58 4.87 9.02
N GLY A 353 29.56 3.63 9.45
CA GLY A 353 29.83 3.26 10.85
C GLY A 353 28.63 3.49 11.80
N LEU A 354 27.57 4.15 11.39
CA LEU A 354 26.35 4.29 12.20
C LEU A 354 25.57 2.97 12.19
N THR A 355 25.46 2.34 13.35
CA THR A 355 24.79 1.05 13.51
C THR A 355 23.34 1.17 13.94
N ARG A 356 23.02 2.22 14.73
CA ARG A 356 21.68 2.46 15.25
C ARG A 356 21.43 3.95 15.48
N ALA A 357 20.21 4.40 15.15
CA ALA A 357 19.74 5.74 15.46
C ALA A 357 18.31 5.69 16.02
N ARG A 358 18.02 6.56 17.01
CA ARG A 358 16.68 6.72 17.59
C ARG A 358 16.38 8.19 17.84
N LEU A 359 15.25 8.65 17.31
CA LEU A 359 14.70 9.95 17.62
C LEU A 359 13.85 9.86 18.89
N VAL A 360 14.18 10.67 19.90
CA VAL A 360 13.34 10.86 21.09
C VAL A 360 12.73 12.25 21.03
N ILE A 361 11.43 12.30 21.21
CA ILE A 361 10.65 13.53 21.21
C ILE A 361 10.11 13.73 22.61
N ASP A 362 10.39 14.88 23.18
CA ASP A 362 9.92 15.29 24.49
C ASP A 362 9.33 16.71 24.39
N ARG A 363 8.72 17.19 25.46
CA ARG A 363 8.17 18.54 25.54
C ARG A 363 8.76 19.29 26.72
N SER A 364 9.61 20.29 26.42
CA SER A 364 10.13 21.21 27.42
C SER A 364 9.57 22.62 27.11
N ASN A 365 9.04 23.29 28.14
CA ASN A 365 8.49 24.66 28.04
C ASN A 365 7.47 24.82 26.89
N GLU A 366 6.55 23.86 26.78
CA GLU A 366 5.50 23.80 25.74
C GLU A 366 6.02 23.76 24.27
N LYS A 367 7.31 23.48 24.09
CA LYS A 367 7.93 23.29 22.78
C LYS A 367 8.43 21.87 22.62
N ASP A 368 8.23 21.32 21.43
CA ASP A 368 8.80 20.02 21.10
C ASP A 368 10.33 20.12 21.11
N ASP A 369 10.96 19.32 21.94
CA ASP A 369 12.40 19.11 21.98
C ASP A 369 12.71 17.73 21.37
N ILE A 370 13.64 17.71 20.41
CA ILE A 370 13.96 16.49 19.66
C ILE A 370 15.45 16.21 19.75
N MET A 371 15.75 14.97 20.15
CA MET A 371 17.12 14.47 20.30
C MET A 371 17.29 13.20 19.47
N LEU A 372 18.28 13.18 18.60
CA LEU A 372 18.67 11.98 17.88
C LEU A 372 19.85 11.31 18.58
N PHE A 373 19.60 10.14 19.15
CA PHE A 373 20.63 9.28 19.72
C PHE A 373 21.21 8.39 18.63
N CYS A 374 22.55 8.34 18.56
CA CYS A 374 23.30 7.66 17.52
C CYS A 374 24.35 6.72 18.11
N GLU A 375 24.34 5.45 17.73
CA GLU A 375 25.36 4.45 18.08
C GLU A 375 26.20 4.12 16.86
N PHE A 376 27.51 4.08 17.05
CA PHE A 376 28.46 3.71 16.02
C PHE A 376 29.07 2.34 16.31
N ASP A 377 29.56 1.69 15.27
CA ASP A 377 30.39 0.50 15.40
C ASP A 377 31.60 0.84 16.29
N PRO A 378 31.91 0.04 17.32
CA PRO A 378 33.04 0.28 18.19
C PRO A 378 34.40 0.37 17.47
N ASP A 379 34.52 -0.33 16.35
CA ASP A 379 35.73 -0.35 15.53
C ASP A 379 35.77 0.80 14.51
N PHE A 380 34.71 1.60 14.40
CA PHE A 380 34.66 2.75 13.50
C PHE A 380 35.48 3.93 14.05
N PRO A 381 36.47 4.47 13.31
CA PRO A 381 37.32 5.54 13.78
C PRO A 381 36.57 6.88 13.82
N LEU A 382 35.98 7.22 14.95
CA LEU A 382 35.37 8.53 15.23
C LEU A 382 36.47 9.54 15.60
N ALA A 383 37.19 10.05 14.58
CA ALA A 383 38.32 10.96 14.82
C ALA A 383 37.89 12.37 15.29
N ASP A 384 36.68 12.84 14.87
CA ASP A 384 36.10 14.14 15.25
C ASP A 384 34.60 13.99 15.49
N THR A 385 34.25 13.93 16.77
CA THR A 385 32.85 13.78 17.21
C THR A 385 32.01 15.00 16.83
N ALA A 386 32.56 16.21 16.87
CA ALA A 386 31.82 17.43 16.58
C ALA A 386 31.48 17.50 15.06
N ALA A 387 32.46 17.21 14.19
CA ALA A 387 32.23 17.14 12.76
C ALA A 387 31.20 16.05 12.39
N MET A 388 31.20 14.91 13.08
CA MET A 388 30.21 13.85 12.88
C MET A 388 28.83 14.27 13.33
N GLN A 389 28.69 14.97 14.47
CA GLN A 389 27.41 15.54 14.91
C GLN A 389 26.84 16.53 13.90
N ASP A 390 27.67 17.40 13.32
CA ASP A 390 27.24 18.34 12.27
C ASP A 390 26.80 17.60 10.99
N ARG A 391 27.52 16.53 10.59
CA ARG A 391 27.15 15.68 9.46
C ARG A 391 25.79 15.00 9.68
N LEU A 392 25.57 14.42 10.86
CA LEU A 392 24.31 13.80 11.27
C LEU A 392 23.15 14.81 11.31
N ALA A 393 23.39 16.01 11.90
CA ALA A 393 22.39 17.06 11.97
C ALA A 393 21.99 17.57 10.56
N LYS A 394 22.95 17.65 9.64
CA LYS A 394 22.70 18.00 8.26
C LYS A 394 21.89 16.90 7.57
N ALA A 395 22.31 15.64 7.65
CA ALA A 395 21.61 14.50 7.04
C ALA A 395 20.18 14.37 7.58
N PHE A 396 19.99 14.52 8.88
CA PHE A 396 18.65 14.52 9.49
C PHE A 396 17.78 15.67 8.93
N ARG A 397 18.34 16.87 8.81
CA ARG A 397 17.62 18.02 8.25
C ARG A 397 17.23 17.80 6.80
N ASP A 398 18.12 17.24 6.01
CA ASP A 398 17.86 16.95 4.58
C ASP A 398 16.75 15.91 4.42
N LEU A 399 16.66 14.91 5.32
CA LEU A 399 15.65 13.86 5.29
C LEU A 399 14.31 14.26 5.93
N CYS A 400 14.36 14.99 7.07
CA CYS A 400 13.18 15.25 7.90
C CYS A 400 12.69 16.69 7.83
N HIS A 401 13.46 17.59 7.20
CA HIS A 401 13.22 19.07 7.14
C HIS A 401 13.09 19.73 8.51
N LEU A 402 13.67 19.11 9.55
CA LEU A 402 13.68 19.57 10.93
C LEU A 402 15.09 19.69 11.46
N LYS A 403 15.28 20.58 12.44
CA LYS A 403 16.52 20.66 13.23
C LYS A 403 16.37 19.79 14.46
N THR A 404 17.39 19.00 14.77
CA THR A 404 17.47 18.16 15.99
C THR A 404 18.81 18.35 16.66
N ASN A 405 18.86 18.08 17.96
CA ASN A 405 20.11 17.90 18.70
C ASN A 405 20.60 16.46 18.45
N ILE A 406 21.92 16.29 18.38
CA ILE A 406 22.55 14.99 18.14
C ILE A 406 23.30 14.57 19.40
N SER A 407 23.06 13.33 19.85
CA SER A 407 23.80 12.69 20.92
C SER A 407 24.45 11.40 20.40
N ILE A 408 25.77 11.37 20.31
CA ILE A 408 26.50 10.13 20.02
C ILE A 408 26.69 9.42 21.35
N VAL A 409 26.21 8.18 21.43
CA VAL A 409 26.17 7.41 22.69
C VAL A 409 26.93 6.08 22.53
N PRO A 410 27.40 5.48 23.63
CA PRO A 410 28.00 4.15 23.59
C PRO A 410 27.05 3.08 23.01
N GLN A 411 27.61 2.06 22.38
CA GLN A 411 26.84 0.92 21.88
C GLN A 411 26.04 0.26 23.00
N GLY A 412 24.78 -0.09 22.72
CA GLY A 412 23.86 -0.68 23.68
C GLY A 412 23.09 0.33 24.55
N THR A 413 23.30 1.63 24.35
CA THR A 413 22.52 2.70 25.04
C THR A 413 21.13 2.82 24.45
N VAL A 414 20.98 2.68 23.13
CA VAL A 414 19.70 2.69 22.42
C VAL A 414 19.07 1.30 22.54
N PRO A 415 17.88 1.15 23.16
CA PRO A 415 17.24 -0.15 23.31
C PRO A 415 17.01 -0.87 21.97
N ASP A 416 17.13 -2.19 21.97
CA ASP A 416 16.87 -3.05 20.80
C ASP A 416 15.42 -3.54 20.80
N ASP A 417 14.48 -2.60 20.72
CA ASP A 417 13.05 -2.84 20.76
C ASP A 417 12.36 -2.58 19.40
N GLY A 418 13.16 -2.38 18.33
CA GLY A 418 12.68 -2.12 16.98
C GLY A 418 12.13 -0.70 16.76
N LYS A 419 12.13 0.18 17.78
CA LYS A 419 11.57 1.53 17.67
C LYS A 419 12.64 2.54 17.24
N ALA A 420 12.48 3.10 16.06
CA ALA A 420 13.32 4.20 15.57
C ALA A 420 12.88 5.58 16.12
N ILE A 421 11.64 5.70 16.59
CA ILE A 421 11.07 6.92 17.17
C ILE A 421 10.40 6.59 18.50
N VAL A 422 10.63 7.43 19.52
CA VAL A 422 9.94 7.39 20.82
C VAL A 422 9.38 8.78 21.10
N ASP A 423 8.08 8.87 21.23
CA ASP A 423 7.36 10.08 21.60
C ASP A 423 6.99 10.00 23.09
N LEU A 424 7.53 10.92 23.89
CA LEU A 424 7.34 11.00 25.35
C LEU A 424 6.36 12.13 25.77
N ARG A 425 5.74 12.81 24.81
CA ARG A 425 4.86 13.97 25.07
C ARG A 425 3.52 13.59 25.64
#